data_42d21036290a8cce849c5eb134141c4b
#
_entry.id   42d21036290a8cce849c5eb134141c4b
#
_cell.length_a   1.000
_cell.length_b   1.000
_cell.length_c   1.000
_cell.angle_alpha   90.00
_cell.angle_beta   90.00
_cell.angle_gamma   90.00
#
_symmetry.space_group_name_H-M   'P 1'
#
loop_
_entity.id
_entity.type
_entity.pdbx_description
1 polymer ?
#
loop_
_entity_poly.entity_id
_entity_poly.type
_entity_poly.pdbx_seq_one_letter_code
_entity_poly.pdbx_strand_id
1 'polypeptide(L)'
;VNAQVHAIGASGGRARSGSGSESVSDPDFLESGSDTDFLFDLSRVEAHAWAMLEHGASDRRSPCHAPSVATLSADGPQVRTVTLRHVDRAAAILRFNADVRGGLVTQLMDDPRAAVHAYDPAGKTQLRLRTVATLHRGDALALSTWQATNPSAKRCYLVPPPGSPSDEPTTGLLAPLERRRPSEAESGAGFVHFCVVALKIESIDWLHVHAIHKRRARFDLHDGRWQGTWLTP
;
A
#
# COMPACT_ATOMS: atom_id res chain seq x y z
N VAL A 1 -37.90 16.40 3.85
CA VAL A 1 -38.56 15.98 5.09
C VAL A 1 -37.75 16.53 6.25
N ASN A 2 -38.31 17.50 6.97
CA ASN A 2 -37.74 18.24 8.10
C ASN A 2 -37.48 17.33 9.30
N ALA A 3 -36.34 17.55 9.97
CA ALA A 3 -36.12 17.09 11.33
C ALA A 3 -35.78 18.30 12.22
N GLN A 4 -36.64 18.54 13.15
CA GLN A 4 -36.63 19.60 14.16
C GLN A 4 -35.49 19.41 15.18
N VAL A 5 -34.79 20.51 15.47
CA VAL A 5 -33.85 20.64 16.59
C VAL A 5 -34.67 21.07 17.83
N HIS A 6 -34.62 20.31 18.91
CA HIS A 6 -35.12 20.72 20.23
C HIS A 6 -33.99 21.35 21.03
N ALA A 7 -34.21 22.63 21.39
CA ALA A 7 -33.43 23.36 22.39
C ALA A 7 -33.95 23.03 23.80
N ILE A 8 -33.03 22.74 24.72
CA ILE A 8 -33.37 22.67 26.18
C ILE A 8 -32.42 23.63 26.93
N GLY A 9 -33.04 24.38 27.77
CA GLY A 9 -32.71 25.55 28.49
C GLY A 9 -31.47 25.60 29.37
N ALA A 10 -31.10 26.85 29.60
CA ALA A 10 -30.09 27.30 30.52
C ALA A 10 -30.56 27.23 31.98
N SER A 11 -29.66 26.81 32.89
CA SER A 11 -29.73 27.21 34.31
C SER A 11 -28.30 27.52 34.78
N GLY A 12 -28.14 28.70 35.35
CA GLY A 12 -26.89 29.29 35.79
C GLY A 12 -26.30 28.68 37.06
N GLY A 13 -25.01 28.88 37.24
CA GLY A 13 -24.31 28.51 38.47
C GLY A 13 -22.84 28.92 38.49
N ARG A 14 -22.57 30.10 39.08
CA ARG A 14 -21.39 30.56 39.79
C ARG A 14 -19.98 30.33 39.21
N ALA A 15 -19.37 31.46 38.87
CA ALA A 15 -17.93 31.65 38.76
C ALA A 15 -17.15 31.16 39.98
N ARG A 16 -16.09 30.37 39.74
CA ARG A 16 -14.93 30.27 40.62
C ARG A 16 -13.70 30.63 39.79
N SER A 17 -13.10 31.73 40.12
CA SER A 17 -11.78 32.13 39.70
C SER A 17 -10.74 31.17 40.28
N GLY A 18 -10.04 30.46 39.44
CA GLY A 18 -8.88 29.64 39.77
C GLY A 18 -7.89 29.80 38.61
N SER A 19 -6.98 30.73 38.74
CA SER A 19 -5.81 30.84 37.89
C SER A 19 -4.85 29.72 38.24
N GLY A 20 -4.90 28.64 37.47
CA GLY A 20 -3.92 27.59 37.45
C GLY A 20 -3.59 27.35 35.99
N SER A 21 -2.50 27.95 35.50
CA SER A 21 -1.91 27.54 34.23
C SER A 21 -1.20 26.21 34.43
N GLU A 22 -1.95 25.12 34.35
CA GLU A 22 -1.34 23.80 34.11
C GLU A 22 -0.88 23.80 32.66
N SER A 23 0.42 23.99 32.47
CA SER A 23 1.08 23.64 31.21
C SER A 23 0.95 22.14 31.04
N VAL A 24 -0.05 21.69 30.27
CA VAL A 24 -0.08 20.35 29.73
C VAL A 24 1.11 20.25 28.79
N SER A 25 2.21 19.70 29.30
CA SER A 25 3.33 19.30 28.48
C SER A 25 2.87 18.14 27.60
N ASP A 26 2.57 18.45 26.35
CA ASP A 26 2.27 17.47 25.30
C ASP A 26 3.49 16.55 25.18
N PRO A 27 3.38 15.23 25.43
CA PRO A 27 4.49 14.30 25.32
C PRO A 27 5.14 14.28 23.92
N ASP A 28 4.43 14.68 22.88
CA ASP A 28 4.96 14.86 21.53
C ASP A 28 5.93 16.04 21.40
N PHE A 29 6.06 16.90 22.42
CA PHE A 29 6.94 18.09 22.40
C PHE A 29 8.37 17.79 22.81
N LEU A 30 8.66 16.62 23.40
CA LEU A 30 9.95 16.30 24.03
C LEU A 30 10.87 15.39 23.21
N GLU A 31 10.45 14.92 22.03
CA GLU A 31 11.33 14.18 21.11
C GLU A 31 12.14 15.13 20.22
N SER A 32 13.09 15.85 20.82
CA SER A 32 14.12 16.61 20.11
C SER A 32 15.48 15.95 20.31
N GLY A 33 15.83 15.06 19.40
CA GLY A 33 17.14 14.42 19.35
C GLY A 33 17.41 13.85 17.97
N SER A 34 18.61 13.88 17.49
CA SER A 34 19.30 13.40 16.30
C SER A 34 18.54 12.56 15.24
N ASP A 35 17.39 11.99 15.55
CA ASP A 35 16.63 11.09 14.65
C ASP A 35 15.69 11.83 13.68
N THR A 36 15.49 13.14 13.86
CA THR A 36 14.59 13.96 12.99
C THR A 36 15.33 14.81 11.97
N ASP A 37 16.65 14.86 12.00
CA ASP A 37 17.47 15.70 11.11
C ASP A 37 17.29 15.36 9.63
N PHE A 38 16.95 14.09 9.33
CA PHE A 38 16.70 13.68 7.95
C PHE A 38 15.47 14.35 7.35
N LEU A 39 14.51 14.80 8.19
CA LEU A 39 13.26 15.46 7.73
C LEU A 39 13.51 16.80 7.02
N PHE A 40 14.73 17.31 7.04
CA PHE A 40 15.10 18.60 6.44
C PHE A 40 16.03 18.44 5.22
N ASP A 41 16.32 17.22 4.82
CA ASP A 41 17.20 16.91 3.69
C ASP A 41 16.47 16.03 2.66
N LEU A 42 16.24 16.56 1.45
CA LEU A 42 15.53 15.86 0.38
C LEU A 42 16.18 14.53 0.01
N SER A 43 17.50 14.45 -0.01
CA SER A 43 18.20 13.20 -0.37
C SER A 43 18.01 12.11 0.68
N ARG A 44 18.00 12.48 1.95
CA ARG A 44 17.74 11.56 3.07
C ARG A 44 16.28 11.14 3.13
N VAL A 45 15.33 12.05 2.83
CA VAL A 45 13.90 11.73 2.72
C VAL A 45 13.64 10.79 1.55
N GLU A 46 14.27 10.99 0.40
CA GLU A 46 14.20 10.04 -0.72
C GLU A 46 14.72 8.67 -0.31
N ALA A 47 15.90 8.62 0.30
CA ALA A 47 16.48 7.36 0.79
C ALA A 47 15.58 6.65 1.81
N HIS A 48 14.95 7.40 2.71
CA HIS A 48 13.98 6.88 3.67
C HIS A 48 12.75 6.28 2.99
N ALA A 49 12.17 6.96 2.00
CA ALA A 49 11.04 6.44 1.23
C ALA A 49 11.36 5.09 0.56
N TRP A 50 12.55 4.98 -0.04
CA TRP A 50 13.01 3.74 -0.64
C TRP A 50 13.25 2.64 0.39
N ALA A 51 13.87 2.95 1.52
CA ALA A 51 14.11 2.01 2.60
C ALA A 51 12.78 1.43 3.15
N MET A 52 11.74 2.25 3.29
CA MET A 52 10.39 1.78 3.68
C MET A 52 9.83 0.75 2.68
N LEU A 53 9.96 1.01 1.37
CA LEU A 53 9.48 0.09 0.33
C LEU A 53 10.30 -1.21 0.31
N GLU A 54 11.64 -1.12 0.36
CA GLU A 54 12.54 -2.27 0.38
C GLU A 54 12.31 -3.15 1.63
N HIS A 55 12.11 -2.51 2.79
CA HIS A 55 11.72 -3.22 4.02
C HIS A 55 10.35 -3.88 3.87
N GLY A 56 9.39 -3.22 3.20
CA GLY A 56 8.08 -3.80 2.88
C GLY A 56 8.15 -5.08 2.05
N ALA A 57 9.10 -5.17 1.12
CA ALA A 57 9.27 -6.37 0.31
C ALA A 57 9.93 -7.53 1.08
N SER A 58 10.76 -7.22 2.08
CA SER A 58 11.58 -8.20 2.82
C SER A 58 10.98 -8.66 4.15
N ASP A 59 10.28 -7.80 4.88
CA ASP A 59 9.67 -8.12 6.19
C ASP A 59 8.14 -8.06 6.14
N ARG A 60 7.50 -9.19 6.45
CA ARG A 60 6.03 -9.31 6.53
C ARG A 60 5.38 -8.46 7.62
N ARG A 61 6.15 -8.01 8.61
CA ARG A 61 5.67 -7.15 9.70
C ARG A 61 5.75 -5.68 9.33
N SER A 62 6.46 -5.35 8.26
CA SER A 62 6.53 -3.97 7.78
C SER A 62 5.14 -3.47 7.36
N PRO A 63 4.73 -2.25 7.76
CA PRO A 63 3.50 -1.63 7.30
C PRO A 63 3.43 -1.50 5.78
N CYS A 64 4.58 -1.36 5.12
CA CYS A 64 4.68 -1.29 3.66
C CYS A 64 4.62 -2.65 2.96
N HIS A 65 4.52 -3.79 3.70
CA HIS A 65 4.40 -5.12 3.11
C HIS A 65 3.07 -5.33 2.37
N ALA A 66 2.02 -4.70 2.85
CA ALA A 66 0.67 -4.84 2.33
C ALA A 66 0.08 -3.48 1.89
N PRO A 67 0.68 -2.81 0.89
CA PRO A 67 0.20 -1.52 0.43
C PRO A 67 -1.16 -1.65 -0.27
N SER A 68 -1.90 -0.53 -0.30
CA SER A 68 -3.10 -0.41 -1.11
C SER A 68 -2.73 0.01 -2.54
N VAL A 69 -3.37 -0.63 -3.53
CA VAL A 69 -3.24 -0.28 -4.94
C VAL A 69 -4.60 0.18 -5.46
N ALA A 70 -4.63 1.37 -6.03
CA ALA A 70 -5.79 1.95 -6.69
C ALA A 70 -5.63 1.87 -8.22
N THR A 71 -6.70 1.44 -8.89
CA THR A 71 -6.82 1.38 -10.35
C THR A 71 -8.14 1.98 -10.79
N LEU A 72 -8.31 2.23 -12.07
CA LEU A 72 -9.54 2.74 -12.66
C LEU A 72 -10.36 1.60 -13.26
N SER A 73 -11.68 1.71 -13.13
CA SER A 73 -12.65 0.87 -13.85
C SER A 73 -13.75 1.75 -14.39
N ALA A 74 -14.62 1.17 -15.24
CA ALA A 74 -15.79 1.87 -15.75
C ALA A 74 -16.72 2.37 -14.63
N ASP A 75 -16.79 1.64 -13.51
CA ASP A 75 -17.60 1.97 -12.33
C ASP A 75 -16.90 2.93 -11.35
N GLY A 76 -15.71 3.44 -11.70
CA GLY A 76 -14.92 4.34 -10.90
C GLY A 76 -13.66 3.73 -10.29
N PRO A 77 -12.98 4.45 -9.37
CA PRO A 77 -11.76 3.98 -8.74
C PRO A 77 -11.97 2.72 -7.90
N GLN A 78 -11.08 1.77 -8.04
CA GLN A 78 -11.06 0.52 -7.27
C GLN A 78 -9.80 0.45 -6.42
N VAL A 79 -9.92 0.10 -5.14
CA VAL A 79 -8.79 -0.02 -4.19
C VAL A 79 -8.75 -1.42 -3.59
N ARG A 80 -7.58 -2.00 -3.51
CA ARG A 80 -7.35 -3.29 -2.83
C ARG A 80 -5.96 -3.33 -2.24
N THR A 81 -5.79 -4.15 -1.21
CA THR A 81 -4.50 -4.45 -0.64
C THR A 81 -3.80 -5.53 -1.46
N VAL A 82 -2.51 -5.35 -1.73
CA VAL A 82 -1.66 -6.34 -2.39
C VAL A 82 -0.47 -6.67 -1.50
N THR A 83 0.18 -7.81 -1.72
CA THR A 83 1.42 -8.14 -1.01
C THR A 83 2.61 -7.73 -1.86
N LEU A 84 3.40 -6.77 -1.40
CA LEU A 84 4.63 -6.34 -2.05
C LEU A 84 5.65 -7.49 -2.02
N ARG A 85 6.18 -7.85 -3.18
CA ARG A 85 7.05 -9.02 -3.34
C ARG A 85 8.48 -8.65 -3.71
N HIS A 86 8.65 -7.54 -4.39
CA HIS A 86 9.96 -7.11 -4.85
C HIS A 86 9.99 -5.60 -5.05
N VAL A 87 11.14 -5.01 -4.77
CA VAL A 87 11.47 -3.62 -5.04
C VAL A 87 12.80 -3.59 -5.78
N ASP A 88 12.81 -2.92 -6.92
CA ASP A 88 14.01 -2.59 -7.66
C ASP A 88 14.15 -1.06 -7.69
N ARG A 89 14.97 -0.53 -6.79
CA ARG A 89 15.19 0.92 -6.69
C ARG A 89 15.85 1.48 -7.94
N ALA A 90 16.81 0.77 -8.52
CA ALA A 90 17.55 1.24 -9.70
C ALA A 90 16.63 1.35 -10.92
N ALA A 91 15.75 0.37 -11.11
CA ALA A 91 14.75 0.40 -12.17
C ALA A 91 13.49 1.20 -11.78
N ALA A 92 13.35 1.64 -10.53
CA ALA A 92 12.14 2.25 -9.97
C ALA A 92 10.89 1.38 -10.15
N ILE A 93 10.98 0.09 -9.80
CA ILE A 93 9.91 -0.90 -10.02
C ILE A 93 9.52 -1.56 -8.70
N LEU A 94 8.20 -1.64 -8.46
CA LEU A 94 7.58 -2.51 -7.46
C LEU A 94 6.96 -3.72 -8.16
N ARG A 95 6.96 -4.90 -7.51
CA ARG A 95 6.27 -6.08 -8.05
C ARG A 95 5.38 -6.75 -7.00
N PHE A 96 4.23 -7.22 -7.46
CA PHE A 96 3.34 -8.12 -6.72
C PHE A 96 2.71 -9.13 -7.67
N ASN A 97 2.13 -10.19 -7.12
CA ASN A 97 1.50 -11.25 -7.91
C ASN A 97 -0.01 -11.04 -7.96
N ALA A 98 -0.63 -11.38 -9.09
CA ALA A 98 -2.06 -11.29 -9.31
C ALA A 98 -2.58 -12.49 -10.10
N ASP A 99 -3.90 -12.71 -10.05
CA ASP A 99 -4.60 -13.65 -10.92
C ASP A 99 -5.06 -12.91 -12.18
N VAL A 100 -4.72 -13.45 -13.36
CA VAL A 100 -5.08 -12.84 -14.66
C VAL A 100 -6.59 -12.70 -14.86
N ARG A 101 -7.39 -13.49 -14.16
CA ARG A 101 -8.86 -13.51 -14.23
C ARG A 101 -9.50 -12.50 -13.28
N GLY A 102 -8.71 -11.88 -12.40
CA GLY A 102 -9.20 -10.89 -11.43
C GLY A 102 -9.37 -9.50 -12.02
N GLY A 103 -10.33 -8.74 -11.51
CA GLY A 103 -10.63 -7.39 -11.98
C GLY A 103 -9.45 -6.42 -11.98
N LEU A 104 -8.47 -6.60 -11.08
CA LEU A 104 -7.25 -5.80 -11.08
C LEU A 104 -6.49 -5.88 -12.41
N VAL A 105 -6.31 -7.10 -12.92
CA VAL A 105 -5.54 -7.30 -14.16
C VAL A 105 -6.31 -6.75 -15.36
N THR A 106 -7.64 -6.96 -15.43
CA THR A 106 -8.49 -6.37 -16.47
C THR A 106 -8.39 -4.85 -16.47
N GLN A 107 -8.51 -4.22 -15.29
CA GLN A 107 -8.41 -2.77 -15.14
C GLN A 107 -7.06 -2.22 -15.60
N LEU A 108 -5.95 -2.91 -15.26
CA LEU A 108 -4.61 -2.52 -15.68
C LEU A 108 -4.33 -2.79 -17.18
N MET A 109 -5.09 -3.68 -17.81
CA MET A 109 -5.06 -3.86 -19.28
C MET A 109 -5.75 -2.71 -19.99
N ASP A 110 -6.84 -2.20 -19.42
CA ASP A 110 -7.62 -1.10 -19.97
C ASP A 110 -6.91 0.26 -19.72
N ASP A 111 -6.39 0.46 -18.49
CA ASP A 111 -5.62 1.64 -18.10
C ASP A 111 -4.46 1.22 -17.20
N PRO A 112 -3.20 1.29 -17.68
CA PRO A 112 -2.04 0.85 -16.91
C PRO A 112 -1.67 1.78 -15.76
N ARG A 113 -2.31 2.94 -15.61
CA ARG A 113 -2.04 3.87 -14.51
C ARG A 113 -2.57 3.31 -13.20
N ALA A 114 -1.74 3.36 -12.16
CA ALA A 114 -2.12 2.96 -10.82
C ALA A 114 -1.51 3.89 -9.77
N ALA A 115 -2.17 3.99 -8.64
CA ALA A 115 -1.61 4.63 -7.46
C ALA A 115 -1.34 3.58 -6.37
N VAL A 116 -0.22 3.72 -5.68
CA VAL A 116 0.11 2.89 -4.51
C VAL A 116 0.11 3.77 -3.27
N HIS A 117 -0.49 3.28 -2.20
CA HIS A 117 -0.51 3.94 -0.91
C HIS A 117 0.01 2.99 0.17
N ALA A 118 0.96 3.47 0.96
CA ALA A 118 1.43 2.81 2.18
C ALA A 118 1.49 3.83 3.32
N TYR A 119 1.21 3.37 4.54
CA TYR A 119 1.30 4.19 5.74
C TYR A 119 1.98 3.42 6.85
N ASP A 120 3.03 4.01 7.41
CA ASP A 120 3.70 3.52 8.61
C ASP A 120 3.19 4.33 9.82
N PRO A 121 2.37 3.73 10.70
CA PRO A 121 1.86 4.42 11.87
C PRO A 121 2.93 4.69 12.92
N ALA A 122 3.97 3.85 13.02
CA ALA A 122 5.06 4.05 13.97
C ALA A 122 5.97 5.19 13.53
N GLY A 123 6.39 5.21 12.28
CA GLY A 123 7.16 6.28 11.67
C GLY A 123 6.32 7.49 11.25
N LYS A 124 5.00 7.48 11.50
CA LYS A 124 4.06 8.55 11.13
C LYS A 124 4.25 8.99 9.67
N THR A 125 4.55 8.07 8.78
CA THR A 125 4.95 8.37 7.40
C THR A 125 4.02 7.73 6.39
N GLN A 126 3.50 8.54 5.47
CA GLN A 126 2.70 8.12 4.33
C GLN A 126 3.52 8.18 3.05
N LEU A 127 3.39 7.16 2.23
CA LEU A 127 3.86 7.14 0.85
C LEU A 127 2.67 7.05 -0.11
N ARG A 128 2.65 7.90 -1.12
CA ARG A 128 1.76 7.80 -2.27
C ARG A 128 2.60 7.77 -3.53
N LEU A 129 2.44 6.74 -4.33
CA LEU A 129 3.22 6.56 -5.55
C LEU A 129 2.28 6.67 -6.75
N ARG A 130 2.70 7.39 -7.78
CA ARG A 130 2.10 7.34 -9.10
C ARG A 130 2.91 6.36 -9.94
N THR A 131 2.22 5.42 -10.57
CA THR A 131 2.87 4.29 -11.24
C THR A 131 2.18 3.96 -12.56
N VAL A 132 2.94 3.27 -13.44
CA VAL A 132 2.43 2.65 -14.67
C VAL A 132 2.74 1.16 -14.62
N ALA A 133 1.74 0.34 -14.89
CA ALA A 133 1.83 -1.10 -14.80
C ALA A 133 2.33 -1.74 -16.10
N THR A 134 3.15 -2.79 -15.95
CA THR A 134 3.44 -3.79 -16.99
C THR A 134 3.01 -5.15 -16.45
N LEU A 135 2.30 -5.92 -17.26
CA LEU A 135 1.77 -7.23 -16.90
C LEU A 135 2.64 -8.33 -17.53
N HIS A 136 3.20 -9.19 -16.69
CA HIS A 136 4.03 -10.33 -17.09
C HIS A 136 3.25 -11.62 -16.94
N ARG A 137 2.94 -12.28 -18.05
CA ARG A 137 2.14 -13.52 -18.12
C ARG A 137 2.82 -14.51 -19.06
N GLY A 138 3.15 -15.70 -18.56
CA GLY A 138 3.75 -16.76 -19.37
C GLY A 138 5.16 -16.45 -19.91
N ASP A 139 5.74 -15.33 -19.55
CA ASP A 139 7.08 -14.91 -19.93
C ASP A 139 8.13 -15.39 -18.89
N ALA A 140 9.40 -15.10 -19.16
CA ALA A 140 10.51 -15.53 -18.31
C ALA A 140 10.41 -15.00 -16.88
N LEU A 141 9.92 -13.76 -16.67
CA LEU A 141 9.75 -13.20 -15.35
C LEU A 141 8.61 -13.89 -14.58
N ALA A 142 7.48 -14.11 -15.24
CA ALA A 142 6.36 -14.84 -14.64
C ALA A 142 6.78 -16.28 -14.28
N LEU A 143 7.49 -16.97 -15.17
CA LEU A 143 7.95 -18.34 -14.93
C LEU A 143 8.92 -18.42 -13.76
N SER A 144 9.96 -17.60 -13.72
CA SER A 144 10.94 -17.60 -12.64
C SER A 144 10.31 -17.22 -11.29
N THR A 145 9.39 -16.25 -11.28
CA THR A 145 8.65 -15.84 -10.08
C THR A 145 7.74 -16.97 -9.60
N TRP A 146 7.03 -17.64 -10.53
CA TRP A 146 6.20 -18.80 -10.19
C TRP A 146 7.02 -19.93 -9.56
N GLN A 147 8.16 -20.28 -10.13
CA GLN A 147 9.04 -21.32 -9.59
C GLN A 147 9.50 -20.99 -8.16
N ALA A 148 9.85 -19.72 -7.90
CA ALA A 148 10.25 -19.27 -6.56
C ALA A 148 9.09 -19.11 -5.57
N THR A 149 7.84 -19.12 -6.04
CA THR A 149 6.65 -18.93 -5.18
C THR A 149 6.37 -20.20 -4.37
N ASN A 150 6.14 -20.03 -3.06
CA ASN A 150 5.79 -21.12 -2.16
C ASN A 150 4.53 -21.87 -2.64
N PRO A 151 4.49 -23.21 -2.65
CA PRO A 151 3.33 -24.00 -3.07
C PRO A 151 2.02 -23.63 -2.36
N SER A 152 2.08 -23.26 -1.08
CA SER A 152 0.89 -22.81 -0.35
C SER A 152 0.31 -21.50 -0.91
N ALA A 153 1.15 -20.60 -1.42
CA ALA A 153 0.71 -19.37 -2.05
C ALA A 153 0.17 -19.60 -3.47
N LYS A 154 0.56 -20.70 -4.12
CA LYS A 154 0.04 -21.08 -5.45
C LYS A 154 -1.42 -21.55 -5.41
N ARG A 155 -1.95 -21.89 -4.24
CA ARG A 155 -3.33 -22.39 -4.07
C ARG A 155 -4.39 -21.41 -4.60
N CYS A 156 -4.17 -20.10 -4.44
CA CYS A 156 -5.12 -19.08 -4.90
C CYS A 156 -5.31 -19.06 -6.43
N TYR A 157 -4.44 -19.69 -7.20
CA TYR A 157 -4.57 -19.83 -8.65
C TYR A 157 -5.24 -21.14 -9.09
N LEU A 158 -5.60 -22.03 -8.13
CA LEU A 158 -6.28 -23.32 -8.37
C LEU A 158 -7.79 -23.25 -8.09
N VAL A 159 -8.31 -22.07 -7.84
CA VAL A 159 -9.70 -21.79 -7.50
C VAL A 159 -10.43 -21.16 -8.70
N PRO A 160 -11.77 -21.06 -8.69
CA PRO A 160 -12.51 -20.23 -9.66
C PRO A 160 -11.97 -18.79 -9.72
N PRO A 161 -12.29 -18.03 -10.78
CA PRO A 161 -11.85 -16.65 -10.92
C PRO A 161 -12.17 -15.81 -9.67
N PRO A 162 -11.26 -14.95 -9.20
CA PRO A 162 -11.51 -14.08 -8.04
C PRO A 162 -12.76 -13.20 -8.27
N GLY A 163 -13.65 -13.16 -7.28
CA GLY A 163 -14.92 -12.42 -7.37
C GLY A 163 -16.07 -13.20 -8.01
N SER A 164 -15.89 -14.48 -8.36
CA SER A 164 -17.00 -15.32 -8.80
C SER A 164 -18.06 -15.46 -7.70
N PRO A 165 -19.36 -15.37 -8.04
CA PRO A 165 -20.43 -15.57 -7.07
C PRO A 165 -20.40 -17.02 -6.55
N SER A 166 -20.83 -17.19 -5.30
CA SER A 166 -20.99 -18.49 -4.64
C SER A 166 -22.19 -18.44 -3.73
N ASP A 167 -22.98 -19.49 -3.70
CA ASP A 167 -24.17 -19.58 -2.85
C ASP A 167 -23.80 -19.79 -1.36
N GLU A 168 -22.58 -20.28 -1.09
CA GLU A 168 -22.07 -20.52 0.26
C GLU A 168 -20.66 -19.94 0.45
N PRO A 169 -20.25 -19.65 1.71
CA PRO A 169 -18.87 -19.32 2.00
C PRO A 169 -17.92 -20.43 1.54
N THR A 170 -16.94 -20.08 0.71
CA THR A 170 -16.06 -21.08 0.10
C THR A 170 -14.63 -20.55 -0.04
N THR A 171 -13.66 -21.46 0.04
CA THR A 171 -12.28 -21.20 -0.39
C THR A 171 -12.12 -21.32 -1.90
N GLY A 172 -13.09 -21.91 -2.58
CA GLY A 172 -13.02 -22.30 -4.00
C GLY A 172 -12.11 -23.48 -4.28
N LEU A 173 -11.37 -24.00 -3.28
CA LEU A 173 -10.48 -25.15 -3.43
C LEU A 173 -11.29 -26.46 -3.43
N LEU A 174 -10.85 -27.42 -4.22
CA LEU A 174 -11.32 -28.80 -4.10
C LEU A 174 -10.99 -29.36 -2.73
N ALA A 175 -11.90 -30.13 -2.14
CA ALA A 175 -11.84 -30.63 -0.76
C ALA A 175 -10.46 -31.20 -0.31
N PRO A 176 -9.73 -32.00 -1.10
CA PRO A 176 -8.40 -32.45 -0.69
C PRO A 176 -7.39 -31.31 -0.50
N LEU A 177 -7.47 -30.22 -1.32
CA LEU A 177 -6.55 -29.09 -1.30
C LEU A 177 -6.86 -28.08 -0.20
N GLU A 178 -8.04 -28.11 0.38
CA GLU A 178 -8.38 -27.26 1.54
C GLU A 178 -7.54 -27.61 2.78
N ARG A 179 -7.21 -28.88 2.95
CA ARG A 179 -6.58 -29.43 4.16
C ARG A 179 -5.10 -29.75 4.02
N ARG A 180 -4.56 -29.71 2.80
CA ARG A 180 -3.15 -29.99 2.53
C ARG A 180 -2.53 -29.00 1.55
N ARG A 181 -1.23 -28.99 1.49
CA ARG A 181 -0.49 -28.29 0.44
C ARG A 181 -0.65 -29.04 -0.89
N PRO A 182 -0.81 -28.33 -2.02
CA PRO A 182 -0.76 -28.97 -3.33
C PRO A 182 0.64 -29.53 -3.57
N SER A 183 0.73 -30.62 -4.31
CA SER A 183 1.97 -31.07 -4.90
C SER A 183 2.46 -30.09 -5.96
N GLU A 184 3.69 -30.26 -6.41
CA GLU A 184 4.25 -29.39 -7.47
C GLU A 184 3.47 -29.57 -8.80
N ALA A 185 3.11 -30.79 -9.15
CA ALA A 185 2.30 -31.10 -10.33
C ALA A 185 0.90 -30.45 -10.25
N GLU A 186 0.22 -30.57 -9.10
CA GLU A 186 -1.09 -29.92 -8.88
C GLU A 186 -0.98 -28.38 -8.94
N SER A 187 0.09 -27.82 -8.34
CA SER A 187 0.36 -26.38 -8.39
C SER A 187 0.56 -25.91 -9.82
N GLY A 188 1.21 -26.69 -10.67
CA GLY A 188 1.54 -26.34 -12.06
C GLY A 188 0.32 -25.89 -12.88
N ALA A 189 -0.86 -26.48 -12.61
CA ALA A 189 -2.10 -26.12 -13.26
C ALA A 189 -2.52 -24.66 -13.05
N GLY A 190 -2.08 -24.03 -11.95
CA GLY A 190 -2.38 -22.63 -11.65
C GLY A 190 -1.52 -21.61 -12.40
N PHE A 191 -0.43 -22.04 -13.04
CA PHE A 191 0.49 -21.11 -13.71
C PHE A 191 -0.17 -20.29 -14.82
N VAL A 192 -1.12 -20.88 -15.55
CA VAL A 192 -1.88 -20.20 -16.61
C VAL A 192 -2.65 -18.98 -16.09
N HIS A 193 -2.97 -18.96 -14.80
CA HIS A 193 -3.70 -17.87 -14.13
C HIS A 193 -2.77 -16.87 -13.42
N PHE A 194 -1.47 -17.16 -13.38
CA PHE A 194 -0.49 -16.33 -12.68
C PHE A 194 -0.03 -15.14 -13.50
N CYS A 195 0.07 -13.99 -12.85
CA CYS A 195 0.60 -12.76 -13.41
C CYS A 195 1.52 -12.08 -12.39
N VAL A 196 2.65 -11.57 -12.85
CA VAL A 196 3.43 -10.58 -12.11
C VAL A 196 3.05 -9.19 -12.61
N VAL A 197 2.59 -8.34 -11.71
CA VAL A 197 2.35 -6.93 -11.98
C VAL A 197 3.60 -6.17 -11.59
N ALA A 198 4.26 -5.55 -12.57
CA ALA A 198 5.39 -4.65 -12.36
C ALA A 198 4.90 -3.20 -12.49
N LEU A 199 5.03 -2.43 -11.40
CA LEU A 199 4.65 -1.03 -11.34
C LEU A 199 5.91 -0.16 -11.46
N LYS A 200 6.08 0.52 -12.59
CA LYS A 200 7.10 1.56 -12.76
C LYS A 200 6.67 2.79 -12.00
N ILE A 201 7.48 3.22 -11.03
CA ILE A 201 7.21 4.43 -10.25
C ILE A 201 7.63 5.65 -11.06
N GLU A 202 6.71 6.59 -11.22
CA GLU A 202 6.94 7.89 -11.87
C GLU A 202 7.08 9.02 -10.84
N SER A 203 6.43 8.87 -9.67
CA SER A 203 6.47 9.88 -8.62
C SER A 203 6.29 9.23 -7.24
N ILE A 204 7.02 9.75 -6.25
CA ILE A 204 6.89 9.42 -4.83
C ILE A 204 6.48 10.70 -4.11
N ASP A 205 5.32 10.71 -3.47
CA ASP A 205 4.86 11.74 -2.55
C ASP A 205 5.01 11.20 -1.13
N TRP A 206 5.97 11.73 -0.41
CA TRP A 206 6.28 11.38 0.97
C TRP A 206 5.73 12.45 1.91
N LEU A 207 4.98 12.02 2.93
CA LEU A 207 4.41 12.90 3.96
C LEU A 207 4.67 12.34 5.34
N HIS A 208 5.42 13.08 6.15
CA HIS A 208 5.54 12.84 7.58
C HIS A 208 4.42 13.55 8.34
N VAL A 209 3.56 12.78 9.00
CA VAL A 209 2.34 13.27 9.68
C VAL A 209 2.64 13.38 11.17
N HIS A 210 3.36 14.44 11.56
CA HIS A 210 3.64 14.73 12.96
C HIS A 210 2.98 16.05 13.37
N ALA A 211 2.55 16.17 14.61
CA ALA A 211 1.84 17.37 15.08
C ALA A 211 2.69 18.64 14.90
N ILE A 212 4.00 18.56 15.18
CA ILE A 212 4.91 19.68 15.18
C ILE A 212 5.83 19.70 13.95
N HIS A 213 6.31 18.53 13.52
CA HIS A 213 7.32 18.38 12.47
C HIS A 213 6.73 17.86 11.16
N LYS A 214 5.51 18.28 10.80
CA LYS A 214 4.90 17.89 9.54
C LYS A 214 5.78 18.36 8.37
N ARG A 215 6.12 17.43 7.47
CA ARG A 215 6.95 17.68 6.28
C ARG A 215 6.40 16.87 5.11
N ARG A 216 6.46 17.45 3.93
CA ARG A 216 6.05 16.78 2.71
C ARG A 216 7.05 17.05 1.60
N ALA A 217 7.43 16.02 0.90
CA ALA A 217 8.27 16.11 -0.28
C ALA A 217 7.69 15.28 -1.41
N ARG A 218 7.92 15.70 -2.64
CA ARG A 218 7.63 14.93 -3.83
C ARG A 218 8.91 14.73 -4.62
N PHE A 219 9.07 13.52 -5.12
CA PHE A 219 10.17 13.13 -6.00
C PHE A 219 9.54 12.65 -7.30
N ASP A 220 9.86 13.30 -8.39
CA ASP A 220 9.43 12.95 -9.74
C ASP A 220 10.61 12.35 -10.51
N LEU A 221 10.37 11.28 -11.27
CA LEU A 221 11.39 10.61 -12.07
C LEU A 221 11.44 11.24 -13.47
N HIS A 222 12.54 11.92 -13.79
CA HIS A 222 12.80 12.52 -15.10
C HIS A 222 14.11 11.99 -15.65
N ASP A 223 14.09 11.43 -16.86
CA ASP A 223 15.28 10.91 -17.57
C ASP A 223 16.16 9.99 -16.69
N GLY A 224 15.52 9.13 -15.89
CA GLY A 224 16.20 8.19 -15.00
C GLY A 224 16.76 8.81 -13.72
N ARG A 225 16.48 10.08 -13.42
CA ARG A 225 16.93 10.78 -12.21
C ARG A 225 15.75 11.28 -11.39
N TRP A 226 15.85 11.13 -10.07
CA TRP A 226 14.88 11.65 -9.14
C TRP A 226 15.12 13.14 -8.87
N GLN A 227 14.06 13.94 -8.99
CA GLN A 227 14.07 15.35 -8.67
C GLN A 227 13.12 15.61 -7.50
N GLY A 228 13.68 16.01 -6.37
CA GLY A 228 12.95 16.28 -5.13
C GLY A 228 12.49 17.72 -5.01
N THR A 229 11.28 17.92 -4.51
CA THR A 229 10.70 19.25 -4.22
C THR A 229 9.95 19.20 -2.89
N TRP A 230 10.20 20.20 -2.03
CA TRP A 230 9.41 20.38 -0.81
C TRP A 230 8.00 20.88 -1.15
N LEU A 231 7.00 20.35 -0.48
CA LEU A 231 5.60 20.75 -0.61
C LEU A 231 5.07 21.22 0.75
N THR A 232 4.05 22.06 0.71
CA THR A 232 3.23 22.34 1.91
C THR A 232 2.47 21.05 2.27
N PRO A 233 2.54 20.61 3.53
CA PRO A 233 1.87 19.39 4.01
C PRO A 233 0.35 19.46 3.93
#